data_9e1670f401d2cdf92ddd6a94b947bcb8
#
_entry.id   9e1670f401d2cdf92ddd6a94b947bcb8
#
_cell.length_a   1.000
_cell.length_b   1.000
_cell.length_c   1.000
_cell.angle_alpha   90.00
_cell.angle_beta   90.00
_cell.angle_gamma   90.00
#
_symmetry.space_group_name_H-M   'P 1'
#
loop_
_entity.id
_entity.type
_entity.pdbx_description
1 polymer ?
#
loop_
_entity_poly.entity_id
_entity_poly.type
_entity_poly.pdbx_seq_one_letter_code
_entity_poly.pdbx_strand_id
1 'polypeptide(L)'
;MTKLRTGRQKYYDAFSHIYDLFIKVHAHNYKDETRRFLVDSARLEDKRQPKVLDICCGTGSVILSFAEQFSDVLAIGYDFSLGMLHKANAKELSDKVIFVMGDASSLSFGNDCFDIVCCSHALYELKGQDRKKALFEMKRVVKPDGKVLIMEHEVPRKKLIKMLFYIRMLIMGPKDSREFLKKGIIPFQEIFTNVTLSHTRSGKSKLVICRK
;
A
#
# COMPACT_ATOMS: atom_id res chain seq x y z
N MET A 1 6.16 -6.19 -20.74
CA MET A 1 6.07 -6.93 -19.45
C MET A 1 7.08 -8.06 -19.42
N THR A 2 7.92 -8.18 -18.40
CA THR A 2 8.86 -9.29 -18.27
C THR A 2 8.14 -10.59 -17.87
N LYS A 3 8.65 -11.77 -18.32
CA LYS A 3 8.09 -13.10 -18.01
C LYS A 3 7.80 -13.34 -16.51
N LEU A 4 8.58 -12.72 -15.62
CA LEU A 4 8.43 -12.80 -14.16
C LEU A 4 7.22 -11.98 -13.62
N ARG A 5 6.89 -10.85 -14.26
CA ARG A 5 5.71 -10.04 -13.91
C ARG A 5 4.43 -10.79 -14.26
N THR A 6 4.40 -11.44 -15.42
CA THR A 6 3.26 -12.27 -15.85
C THR A 6 2.99 -13.43 -14.88
N GLY A 7 4.04 -14.05 -14.31
CA GLY A 7 3.89 -15.11 -13.31
C GLY A 7 3.29 -14.61 -11.99
N ARG A 8 3.73 -13.45 -11.48
CA ARG A 8 3.17 -12.85 -10.25
C ARG A 8 1.73 -12.38 -10.45
N GLN A 9 1.41 -11.79 -11.59
CA GLN A 9 0.06 -11.38 -11.92
C GLN A 9 -0.90 -12.58 -11.87
N LYS A 10 -0.57 -13.67 -12.57
CA LYS A 10 -1.36 -14.91 -12.53
C LYS A 10 -1.51 -15.49 -11.11
N TYR A 11 -0.45 -15.42 -10.30
CA TYR A 11 -0.51 -15.84 -8.90
C TYR A 11 -1.52 -15.02 -8.11
N TYR A 12 -1.47 -13.66 -8.21
CA TYR A 12 -2.41 -12.79 -7.49
C TYR A 12 -3.82 -12.89 -8.03
N ASP A 13 -4.00 -13.07 -9.34
CA ASP A 13 -5.32 -13.31 -9.94
C ASP A 13 -5.95 -14.58 -9.37
N ALA A 14 -5.20 -15.69 -9.29
CA ALA A 14 -5.66 -16.93 -8.66
C ALA A 14 -5.86 -16.78 -7.14
N PHE A 15 -4.91 -16.13 -6.44
CA PHE A 15 -4.94 -15.94 -5.00
C PHE A 15 -6.08 -15.00 -4.56
N SER A 16 -6.54 -14.11 -5.44
CA SER A 16 -7.65 -13.20 -5.15
C SER A 16 -8.91 -13.93 -4.67
N HIS A 17 -9.16 -15.14 -5.16
CA HIS A 17 -10.35 -15.92 -4.79
C HIS A 17 -10.41 -16.27 -3.29
N ILE A 18 -9.26 -16.48 -2.66
CA ILE A 18 -9.14 -16.84 -1.23
C ILE A 18 -8.54 -15.72 -0.38
N TYR A 19 -8.12 -14.62 -0.99
CA TYR A 19 -7.37 -13.54 -0.33
C TYR A 19 -8.12 -12.95 0.86
N ASP A 20 -9.38 -12.57 0.68
CA ASP A 20 -10.16 -11.95 1.75
C ASP A 20 -10.39 -12.92 2.93
N LEU A 21 -10.62 -14.20 2.63
CA LEU A 21 -10.75 -15.24 3.66
C LEU A 21 -9.41 -15.45 4.39
N PHE A 22 -8.31 -15.58 3.64
CA PHE A 22 -6.96 -15.69 4.21
C PHE A 22 -6.66 -14.53 5.16
N ILE A 23 -6.96 -13.34 4.72
CA ILE A 23 -6.75 -12.15 5.51
C ILE A 23 -7.68 -12.10 6.73
N LYS A 24 -8.96 -12.48 6.61
CA LYS A 24 -9.90 -12.53 7.73
C LYS A 24 -9.40 -13.47 8.83
N VAL A 25 -8.87 -14.62 8.46
CA VAL A 25 -8.34 -15.61 9.42
C VAL A 25 -7.05 -15.15 10.09
N HIS A 26 -6.12 -14.53 9.33
CA HIS A 26 -4.76 -14.23 9.83
C HIS A 26 -4.60 -12.83 10.44
N ALA A 27 -5.49 -11.90 10.16
CA ALA A 27 -5.33 -10.50 10.55
C ALA A 27 -6.58 -9.86 11.21
N HIS A 28 -7.54 -10.67 11.62
CA HIS A 28 -8.85 -10.23 12.11
C HIS A 28 -8.78 -9.13 13.20
N ASN A 29 -7.84 -9.22 14.12
CA ASN A 29 -7.82 -8.34 15.31
C ASN A 29 -7.06 -7.02 15.14
N TYR A 30 -6.33 -6.78 14.04
CA TYR A 30 -5.51 -5.56 13.90
C TYR A 30 -5.56 -4.89 12.52
N LYS A 31 -6.30 -5.46 11.57
CA LYS A 31 -6.47 -4.86 10.24
C LYS A 31 -7.20 -3.55 10.28
N ASP A 32 -8.29 -3.50 11.04
CA ASP A 32 -9.09 -2.30 11.16
C ASP A 32 -8.31 -1.20 11.87
N GLU A 33 -7.51 -1.56 12.90
CA GLU A 33 -6.58 -0.63 13.54
C GLU A 33 -5.59 -0.05 12.53
N THR A 34 -4.92 -0.92 11.76
CA THR A 34 -3.88 -0.51 10.80
C THR A 34 -4.46 0.38 9.70
N ARG A 35 -5.62 0.01 9.18
CA ARG A 35 -6.31 0.74 8.13
C ARG A 35 -6.78 2.10 8.61
N ARG A 36 -7.46 2.18 9.76
CA ARG A 36 -7.88 3.44 10.39
C ARG A 36 -6.68 4.33 10.67
N PHE A 37 -5.61 3.78 11.24
CA PHE A 37 -4.41 4.53 11.53
C PHE A 37 -3.79 5.18 10.28
N LEU A 38 -3.79 4.49 9.13
CA LEU A 38 -3.34 5.05 7.86
C LEU A 38 -4.27 6.18 7.40
N VAL A 39 -5.58 5.92 7.37
CA VAL A 39 -6.60 6.89 6.88
C VAL A 39 -6.61 8.15 7.75
N ASP A 40 -6.60 8.01 9.08
CA ASP A 40 -6.57 9.15 10.03
C ASP A 40 -5.27 9.96 9.88
N SER A 41 -4.14 9.32 9.55
CA SER A 41 -2.86 10.00 9.34
C SER A 41 -2.84 10.85 8.07
N ALA A 42 -3.78 10.67 7.16
CA ALA A 42 -3.93 11.50 5.97
C ALA A 42 -4.30 12.95 6.34
N ARG A 43 -5.16 13.15 7.35
CA ARG A 43 -5.63 14.48 7.82
C ARG A 43 -6.18 15.30 6.65
N LEU A 44 -7.30 14.87 6.11
CA LEU A 44 -7.96 15.46 4.93
C LEU A 44 -9.21 16.28 5.30
N GLU A 45 -9.50 16.47 6.59
CA GLU A 45 -10.72 17.09 7.09
C GLU A 45 -10.92 18.51 6.54
N ASP A 46 -9.82 19.25 6.35
CA ASP A 46 -9.82 20.63 5.86
C ASP A 46 -9.70 20.75 4.33
N LYS A 47 -9.58 19.60 3.61
CA LYS A 47 -9.44 19.63 2.15
C LYS A 47 -10.77 19.40 1.46
N ARG A 48 -11.08 20.27 0.52
CA ARG A 48 -12.25 20.12 -0.36
C ARG A 48 -11.89 19.22 -1.54
N GLN A 49 -12.69 18.19 -1.79
CA GLN A 49 -12.52 17.22 -2.87
C GLN A 49 -11.08 16.65 -2.95
N PRO A 50 -10.56 16.10 -1.84
CA PRO A 50 -9.21 15.58 -1.85
C PRO A 50 -9.09 14.39 -2.79
N LYS A 51 -7.92 14.28 -3.46
CA LYS A 51 -7.60 13.19 -4.38
C LYS A 51 -6.67 12.20 -3.72
N VAL A 52 -7.09 10.95 -3.62
CA VAL A 52 -6.33 9.87 -2.96
C VAL A 52 -6.04 8.76 -3.96
N LEU A 53 -4.78 8.32 -4.01
CA LEU A 53 -4.33 7.17 -4.78
C LEU A 53 -3.79 6.07 -3.85
N ASP A 54 -4.36 4.88 -3.90
CA ASP A 54 -3.86 3.69 -3.20
C ASP A 54 -3.17 2.76 -4.22
N ILE A 55 -1.86 2.66 -4.11
CA ILE A 55 -1.01 1.86 -5.01
C ILE A 55 -0.84 0.46 -4.46
N CYS A 56 -0.96 -0.55 -5.32
CA CYS A 56 -1.05 -1.95 -4.93
C CYS A 56 -2.23 -2.18 -3.98
N CYS A 57 -3.39 -1.62 -4.34
CA CYS A 57 -4.59 -1.56 -3.49
C CYS A 57 -5.19 -2.94 -3.21
N GLY A 58 -4.81 -3.98 -3.96
CA GLY A 58 -5.34 -5.34 -3.83
C GLY A 58 -6.87 -5.36 -3.92
N THR A 59 -7.53 -5.91 -2.92
CA THR A 59 -9.01 -5.96 -2.84
C THR A 59 -9.65 -4.67 -2.30
N GLY A 60 -8.94 -3.54 -2.35
CA GLY A 60 -9.47 -2.20 -2.12
C GLY A 60 -9.70 -1.78 -0.68
N SER A 61 -9.28 -2.56 0.31
CA SER A 61 -9.66 -2.32 1.72
C SER A 61 -9.26 -0.93 2.26
N VAL A 62 -8.12 -0.37 1.84
CA VAL A 62 -7.67 0.96 2.28
C VAL A 62 -8.42 2.05 1.55
N ILE A 63 -8.48 1.98 0.22
CA ILE A 63 -9.10 3.04 -0.58
C ILE A 63 -10.62 3.15 -0.32
N LEU A 64 -11.30 2.03 -0.10
CA LEU A 64 -12.71 2.01 0.31
C LEU A 64 -12.91 2.70 1.67
N SER A 65 -11.96 2.55 2.61
CA SER A 65 -12.04 3.26 3.90
C SER A 65 -11.84 4.76 3.77
N PHE A 66 -11.06 5.23 2.79
CA PHE A 66 -11.03 6.66 2.46
C PHE A 66 -12.39 7.15 1.95
N ALA A 67 -13.03 6.38 1.07
CA ALA A 67 -14.35 6.72 0.53
C ALA A 67 -15.48 6.68 1.59
N GLU A 68 -15.35 5.79 2.58
CA GLU A 68 -16.26 5.73 3.74
C GLU A 68 -16.09 6.94 4.68
N GLN A 69 -14.83 7.34 4.94
CA GLN A 69 -14.53 8.39 5.93
C GLN A 69 -14.71 9.81 5.37
N PHE A 70 -14.42 10.02 4.08
CA PHE A 70 -14.47 11.34 3.43
C PHE A 70 -15.51 11.35 2.31
N SER A 71 -16.59 12.10 2.50
CA SER A 71 -17.77 12.07 1.60
C SER A 71 -17.50 12.61 0.21
N ASP A 72 -16.57 13.56 0.05
CA ASP A 72 -16.25 14.26 -1.19
C ASP A 72 -14.88 13.85 -1.79
N VAL A 73 -14.27 12.76 -1.31
CA VAL A 73 -12.99 12.27 -1.80
C VAL A 73 -13.10 11.70 -3.22
N LEU A 74 -12.14 12.03 -4.08
CA LEU A 74 -11.88 11.29 -5.31
C LEU A 74 -10.85 10.20 -5.02
N ALA A 75 -11.30 8.96 -4.90
CA ALA A 75 -10.49 7.83 -4.48
C ALA A 75 -10.17 6.92 -5.68
N ILE A 76 -8.88 6.62 -5.86
CA ILE A 76 -8.41 5.73 -6.93
C ILE A 76 -7.62 4.57 -6.34
N GLY A 77 -8.08 3.34 -6.59
CA GLY A 77 -7.35 2.10 -6.31
C GLY A 77 -6.57 1.65 -7.56
N TYR A 78 -5.28 1.43 -7.42
CA TYR A 78 -4.39 1.06 -8.51
C TYR A 78 -3.67 -0.25 -8.21
N ASP A 79 -3.86 -1.27 -9.04
CA ASP A 79 -3.22 -2.58 -8.87
C ASP A 79 -2.90 -3.22 -10.22
N PHE A 80 -1.92 -4.13 -10.23
CA PHE A 80 -1.54 -4.84 -11.45
C PHE A 80 -2.35 -6.13 -11.68
N SER A 81 -3.08 -6.61 -10.67
CA SER A 81 -3.89 -7.83 -10.72
C SER A 81 -5.35 -7.49 -11.01
N LEU A 82 -5.82 -7.95 -12.16
CA LEU A 82 -7.22 -7.80 -12.54
C LEU A 82 -8.15 -8.54 -11.58
N GLY A 83 -7.75 -9.74 -11.11
CA GLY A 83 -8.50 -10.51 -10.14
C GLY A 83 -8.70 -9.79 -8.81
N MET A 84 -7.68 -9.06 -8.32
CA MET A 84 -7.80 -8.22 -7.13
C MET A 84 -8.75 -7.06 -7.36
N LEU A 85 -8.63 -6.36 -8.50
CA LEU A 85 -9.50 -5.23 -8.83
C LEU A 85 -10.98 -5.64 -9.00
N HIS A 86 -11.26 -6.80 -9.59
CA HIS A 86 -12.62 -7.34 -9.65
C HIS A 86 -13.22 -7.54 -8.25
N LYS A 87 -12.42 -8.06 -7.30
CA LYS A 87 -12.84 -8.20 -5.89
C LYS A 87 -13.04 -6.85 -5.20
N ALA A 88 -12.18 -5.88 -5.49
CA ALA A 88 -12.29 -4.53 -4.96
C ALA A 88 -13.57 -3.85 -5.47
N ASN A 89 -13.81 -3.91 -6.77
CA ASN A 89 -14.99 -3.32 -7.40
C ASN A 89 -16.30 -3.95 -6.91
N ALA A 90 -16.31 -5.26 -6.64
CA ALA A 90 -17.48 -5.93 -6.08
C ALA A 90 -17.84 -5.50 -4.64
N LYS A 91 -16.93 -4.81 -3.93
CA LYS A 91 -17.16 -4.23 -2.59
C LYS A 91 -17.55 -2.76 -2.63
N GLU A 92 -17.32 -2.09 -3.76
CA GLU A 92 -17.68 -0.68 -3.94
C GLU A 92 -19.19 -0.55 -4.14
N LEU A 93 -19.84 0.17 -3.25
CA LEU A 93 -21.30 0.35 -3.25
C LEU A 93 -21.73 1.79 -3.55
N SER A 94 -20.78 2.71 -3.68
CA SER A 94 -21.07 4.16 -3.71
C SER A 94 -20.60 4.87 -4.99
N ASP A 95 -19.98 4.15 -5.93
CA ASP A 95 -19.34 4.67 -7.15
C ASP A 95 -18.31 5.79 -6.90
N LYS A 96 -17.80 5.88 -5.67
CA LYS A 96 -16.81 6.89 -5.26
C LYS A 96 -15.37 6.47 -5.53
N VAL A 97 -15.14 5.17 -5.74
CA VAL A 97 -13.79 4.62 -5.95
C VAL A 97 -13.65 4.12 -7.38
N ILE A 98 -12.65 4.65 -8.06
CA ILE A 98 -12.28 4.19 -9.41
C ILE A 98 -11.13 3.20 -9.28
N PHE A 99 -11.27 2.01 -9.83
CA PHE A 99 -10.21 1.00 -9.85
C PHE A 99 -9.53 0.96 -11.22
N VAL A 100 -8.20 1.10 -11.21
CA VAL A 100 -7.37 1.20 -12.42
C VAL A 100 -6.30 0.10 -12.39
N MET A 101 -6.19 -0.65 -13.49
CA MET A 101 -5.14 -1.65 -13.64
C MET A 101 -3.86 -1.01 -14.17
N GLY A 102 -2.73 -1.28 -13.48
CA GLY A 102 -1.43 -0.81 -13.95
C GLY A 102 -0.26 -1.20 -13.07
N ASP A 103 0.91 -0.70 -13.45
CA ASP A 103 2.20 -1.01 -12.82
C ASP A 103 2.64 0.11 -11.90
N ALA A 104 2.83 -0.18 -10.62
CA ALA A 104 3.29 0.80 -9.63
C ALA A 104 4.63 1.46 -9.99
N SER A 105 5.47 0.81 -10.80
CA SER A 105 6.75 1.37 -11.25
C SER A 105 6.64 2.32 -12.45
N SER A 106 5.41 2.54 -12.98
CA SER A 106 5.14 3.44 -14.11
C SER A 106 3.65 3.82 -14.06
N LEU A 107 3.32 4.84 -13.26
CA LEU A 107 1.95 5.27 -13.04
C LEU A 107 1.41 6.09 -14.22
N SER A 108 0.19 5.80 -14.63
CA SER A 108 -0.49 6.49 -15.76
C SER A 108 -1.11 7.84 -15.39
N PHE A 109 -0.54 8.54 -14.41
CA PHE A 109 -1.01 9.83 -13.92
C PHE A 109 0.04 10.93 -14.16
N GLY A 110 -0.41 12.17 -14.28
CA GLY A 110 0.47 13.34 -14.36
C GLY A 110 1.19 13.64 -13.05
N ASN A 111 2.09 14.62 -13.08
CA ASN A 111 2.76 15.12 -11.87
C ASN A 111 1.76 15.86 -10.97
N ASP A 112 2.01 15.84 -9.67
CA ASP A 112 1.31 16.70 -8.69
C ASP A 112 -0.24 16.57 -8.72
N CYS A 113 -0.74 15.34 -8.92
CA CYS A 113 -2.17 15.06 -9.08
C CYS A 113 -2.89 14.78 -7.77
N PHE A 114 -2.22 14.18 -6.77
CA PHE A 114 -2.86 13.61 -5.60
C PHE A 114 -2.48 14.32 -4.30
N ASP A 115 -3.45 14.53 -3.42
CA ASP A 115 -3.22 15.03 -2.06
C ASP A 115 -2.58 13.95 -1.18
N ILE A 116 -3.03 12.71 -1.36
CA ILE A 116 -2.46 11.52 -0.70
C ILE A 116 -2.14 10.45 -1.74
N VAL A 117 -0.95 9.87 -1.61
CA VAL A 117 -0.58 8.63 -2.28
C VAL A 117 -0.24 7.61 -1.21
N CYS A 118 -0.91 6.47 -1.18
CA CYS A 118 -0.63 5.45 -0.17
C CYS A 118 -0.29 4.08 -0.78
N CYS A 119 0.37 3.25 0.05
CA CYS A 119 0.64 1.86 -0.25
C CYS A 119 0.66 1.08 1.06
N SER A 120 -0.15 0.05 1.19
CA SER A 120 -0.29 -0.70 2.43
C SER A 120 0.15 -2.15 2.27
N HIS A 121 1.21 -2.55 3.01
CA HIS A 121 1.73 -3.91 3.11
C HIS A 121 2.07 -4.58 1.76
N ALA A 122 2.46 -3.80 0.76
CA ALA A 122 2.77 -4.30 -0.57
C ALA A 122 4.14 -3.88 -1.10
N LEU A 123 4.70 -2.77 -0.60
CA LEU A 123 5.94 -2.21 -1.16
C LEU A 123 7.13 -3.18 -1.00
N TYR A 124 7.21 -3.94 0.12
CA TYR A 124 8.24 -4.94 0.33
C TYR A 124 8.18 -6.10 -0.68
N GLU A 125 7.06 -6.30 -1.34
CA GLU A 125 6.89 -7.33 -2.37
C GLU A 125 7.42 -6.92 -3.73
N LEU A 126 7.60 -5.63 -3.99
CA LEU A 126 8.24 -5.14 -5.20
C LEU A 126 9.73 -5.47 -5.16
N LYS A 127 10.31 -5.86 -6.30
CA LYS A 127 11.75 -6.10 -6.40
C LYS A 127 12.52 -4.78 -6.41
N GLY A 128 13.77 -4.80 -5.96
CA GLY A 128 14.63 -3.65 -5.71
C GLY A 128 14.46 -2.47 -6.68
N GLN A 129 14.69 -2.66 -7.97
CA GLN A 129 14.55 -1.59 -8.97
C GLN A 129 13.09 -1.15 -9.17
N ASP A 130 12.13 -2.08 -9.18
CA ASP A 130 10.72 -1.75 -9.35
C ASP A 130 10.19 -1.01 -8.10
N ARG A 131 10.65 -1.40 -6.90
CA ARG A 131 10.35 -0.70 -5.65
C ARG A 131 10.86 0.74 -5.68
N LYS A 132 12.13 0.94 -6.10
CA LYS A 132 12.72 2.27 -6.21
C LYS A 132 11.97 3.13 -7.21
N LYS A 133 11.62 2.59 -8.39
CA LYS A 133 10.79 3.27 -9.38
C LYS A 133 9.40 3.63 -8.82
N ALA A 134 8.75 2.71 -8.12
CA ALA A 134 7.45 2.99 -7.51
C ALA A 134 7.52 4.14 -6.49
N LEU A 135 8.56 4.22 -5.67
CA LEU A 135 8.78 5.35 -4.75
C LEU A 135 8.99 6.68 -5.49
N PHE A 136 9.73 6.69 -6.60
CA PHE A 136 9.87 7.89 -7.44
C PHE A 136 8.54 8.28 -8.10
N GLU A 137 7.75 7.32 -8.57
CA GLU A 137 6.42 7.58 -9.12
C GLU A 137 5.47 8.14 -8.06
N MET A 138 5.47 7.56 -6.85
CA MET A 138 4.70 8.10 -5.71
C MET A 138 5.08 9.56 -5.44
N LYS A 139 6.40 9.86 -5.41
CA LYS A 139 6.89 11.24 -5.26
C LYS A 139 6.47 12.13 -6.42
N ARG A 140 6.48 11.63 -7.66
CA ARG A 140 6.12 12.40 -8.85
C ARG A 140 4.66 12.82 -8.86
N VAL A 141 3.77 11.89 -8.54
CA VAL A 141 2.31 12.10 -8.64
C VAL A 141 1.69 12.77 -7.42
N VAL A 142 2.34 12.76 -6.25
CA VAL A 142 1.88 13.49 -5.08
C VAL A 142 2.11 14.99 -5.26
N LYS A 143 1.17 15.82 -4.80
CA LYS A 143 1.27 17.29 -4.79
C LYS A 143 2.42 17.76 -3.88
N PRO A 144 2.97 18.97 -4.07
CA PRO A 144 4.01 19.52 -3.20
C PRO A 144 3.62 19.59 -1.72
N ASP A 145 2.35 19.92 -1.43
CA ASP A 145 1.76 19.96 -0.08
C ASP A 145 1.13 18.62 0.36
N GLY A 146 1.15 17.63 -0.53
CA GLY A 146 0.60 16.30 -0.29
C GLY A 146 1.48 15.41 0.60
N LYS A 147 1.01 14.18 0.83
CA LYS A 147 1.73 13.18 1.62
C LYS A 147 1.77 11.84 0.89
N VAL A 148 2.88 11.13 1.06
CA VAL A 148 2.98 9.71 0.74
C VAL A 148 2.93 8.91 2.04
N LEU A 149 1.98 7.98 2.14
CA LEU A 149 1.70 7.18 3.34
C LEU A 149 2.02 5.71 3.03
N ILE A 150 3.06 5.16 3.65
CA ILE A 150 3.49 3.79 3.41
C ILE A 150 3.34 2.98 4.69
N MET A 151 2.40 2.04 4.69
CA MET A 151 2.19 1.12 5.80
C MET A 151 2.95 -0.17 5.56
N GLU A 152 3.80 -0.55 6.50
CA GLU A 152 4.61 -1.76 6.43
C GLU A 152 4.50 -2.60 7.70
N HIS A 153 4.82 -3.88 7.57
CA HIS A 153 4.90 -4.77 8.73
C HIS A 153 6.04 -4.36 9.66
N GLU A 154 5.75 -4.37 10.96
CA GLU A 154 6.81 -4.30 11.96
C GLU A 154 7.44 -5.69 12.16
N VAL A 155 8.77 -5.72 12.28
CA VAL A 155 9.47 -6.99 12.51
C VAL A 155 9.20 -7.47 13.92
N PRO A 156 8.62 -8.66 14.13
CA PRO A 156 8.29 -9.14 15.46
C PRO A 156 9.50 -9.22 16.40
N ARG A 157 9.33 -8.83 17.67
CA ARG A 157 10.40 -8.85 18.67
C ARG A 157 10.69 -10.27 19.21
N LYS A 158 9.66 -11.10 19.38
CA LYS A 158 9.79 -12.48 19.89
C LYS A 158 10.51 -13.36 18.87
N LYS A 159 11.59 -14.03 19.26
CA LYS A 159 12.49 -14.80 18.37
C LYS A 159 11.76 -15.81 17.49
N LEU A 160 10.85 -16.61 18.06
CA LEU A 160 10.08 -17.62 17.31
C LEU A 160 9.16 -16.98 16.26
N ILE A 161 8.41 -15.94 16.65
CA ILE A 161 7.50 -15.24 15.74
C ILE A 161 8.28 -14.52 14.63
N LYS A 162 9.43 -13.95 14.96
CA LYS A 162 10.36 -13.34 14.01
C LYS A 162 10.89 -14.36 12.99
N MET A 163 11.21 -15.56 13.44
CA MET A 163 11.64 -16.64 12.56
C MET A 163 10.52 -17.02 11.59
N LEU A 164 9.30 -17.27 12.07
CA LEU A 164 8.13 -17.59 11.26
C LEU A 164 7.79 -16.46 10.26
N PHE A 165 7.89 -15.21 10.69
CA PHE A 165 7.71 -14.04 9.85
C PHE A 165 8.71 -14.03 8.68
N TYR A 166 9.99 -14.31 8.95
CA TYR A 166 11.00 -14.36 7.89
C TYR A 166 10.84 -15.58 6.97
N ILE A 167 10.41 -16.74 7.49
CA ILE A 167 10.09 -17.91 6.64
C ILE A 167 8.95 -17.55 5.68
N ARG A 168 7.87 -16.92 6.18
CA ARG A 168 6.79 -16.44 5.31
C ARG A 168 7.30 -15.49 4.23
N MET A 169 8.18 -14.56 4.59
CA MET A 169 8.74 -13.61 3.63
C MET A 169 9.64 -14.27 2.58
N LEU A 170 10.36 -15.34 2.92
CA LEU A 170 11.17 -16.10 1.96
C LEU A 170 10.30 -16.84 0.95
N ILE A 171 9.12 -17.31 1.38
CA ILE A 171 8.17 -18.04 0.51
C ILE A 171 7.40 -17.07 -0.39
N MET A 172 6.92 -15.94 0.16
CA MET A 172 6.00 -15.04 -0.52
C MET A 172 6.65 -13.80 -1.15
N GLY A 173 7.79 -13.35 -0.63
CA GLY A 173 8.46 -12.11 -1.05
C GLY A 173 9.69 -12.32 -1.93
N PRO A 174 10.17 -11.27 -2.62
CA PRO A 174 11.49 -11.25 -3.22
C PRO A 174 12.61 -11.48 -2.20
N LYS A 175 13.77 -11.97 -2.66
CA LYS A 175 14.93 -12.24 -1.78
C LYS A 175 15.39 -11.01 -0.98
N ASP A 176 15.22 -9.80 -1.51
CA ASP A 176 15.59 -8.52 -0.90
C ASP A 176 14.55 -7.91 0.04
N SER A 177 13.36 -8.51 0.15
CA SER A 177 12.29 -7.99 1.04
C SER A 177 12.72 -7.89 2.49
N ARG A 178 13.47 -8.90 2.98
CA ARG A 178 14.00 -8.91 4.36
C ARG A 178 14.99 -7.78 4.60
N GLU A 179 15.86 -7.53 3.64
CA GLU A 179 16.85 -6.46 3.71
C GLU A 179 16.17 -5.09 3.69
N PHE A 180 15.21 -4.90 2.80
CA PHE A 180 14.40 -3.69 2.73
C PHE A 180 13.73 -3.37 4.06
N LEU A 181 13.03 -4.33 4.68
CA LEU A 181 12.36 -4.11 5.96
C LEU A 181 13.32 -3.80 7.11
N LYS A 182 14.55 -4.33 7.08
CA LYS A 182 15.59 -4.03 8.06
C LYS A 182 16.16 -2.62 7.94
N LYS A 183 16.20 -2.06 6.73
CA LYS A 183 16.69 -0.68 6.48
C LYS A 183 15.78 0.40 7.08
N GLY A 184 14.60 0.05 7.56
CA GLY A 184 13.68 1.00 8.20
C GLY A 184 13.28 2.14 7.28
N ILE A 185 13.58 3.39 7.68
CA ILE A 185 13.21 4.60 6.92
C ILE A 185 14.27 5.03 5.89
N ILE A 186 15.47 4.46 5.93
CA ILE A 186 16.59 4.88 5.07
C ILE A 186 16.22 4.93 3.57
N PRO A 187 15.59 3.90 2.98
CA PRO A 187 15.23 3.92 1.56
C PRO A 187 14.27 5.05 1.16
N PHE A 188 13.51 5.57 2.12
CA PHE A 188 12.58 6.68 1.91
C PHE A 188 13.29 8.02 2.02
N GLN A 189 14.24 8.16 2.94
CA GLN A 189 15.06 9.37 3.13
C GLN A 189 15.98 9.66 1.92
N GLU A 190 16.34 8.63 1.15
CA GLU A 190 17.08 8.79 -0.11
C GLU A 190 16.25 9.47 -1.22
N ILE A 191 14.90 9.48 -1.09
CA ILE A 191 13.99 9.94 -2.14
C ILE A 191 13.19 11.17 -1.70
N PHE A 192 12.72 11.19 -0.45
CA PHE A 192 11.84 12.23 0.08
C PHE A 192 12.59 13.18 1.02
N THR A 193 12.19 14.46 1.05
CA THR A 193 12.85 15.49 1.86
C THR A 193 12.52 15.40 3.34
N ASN A 194 11.30 15.00 3.67
CA ASN A 194 10.85 14.84 5.06
C ASN A 194 10.20 13.47 5.24
N VAL A 195 10.77 12.67 6.13
CA VAL A 195 10.30 11.30 6.42
C VAL A 195 10.12 11.13 7.92
N THR A 196 8.90 10.81 8.34
CA THR A 196 8.57 10.50 9.73
C THR A 196 8.06 9.08 9.87
N LEU A 197 8.28 8.48 11.04
CA LEU A 197 7.89 7.12 11.36
C LEU A 197 6.94 7.13 12.54
N SER A 198 5.82 6.42 12.39
CA SER A 198 4.85 6.16 13.45
C SER A 198 4.53 4.67 13.51
N HIS A 199 4.02 4.21 14.66
CA HIS A 199 3.67 2.81 14.85
C HIS A 199 2.20 2.69 15.25
N THR A 200 1.54 1.62 14.80
CA THR A 200 0.21 1.28 15.31
C THR A 200 0.28 0.97 16.80
N ARG A 201 -0.84 1.16 17.50
CA ARG A 201 -0.92 0.90 18.95
C ARG A 201 -0.56 -0.54 19.30
N SER A 202 -0.92 -1.50 18.44
CA SER A 202 -0.54 -2.91 18.59
C SER A 202 0.95 -3.19 18.36
N GLY A 203 1.70 -2.25 17.77
CA GLY A 203 3.10 -2.41 17.39
C GLY A 203 3.35 -3.44 16.28
N LYS A 204 2.30 -3.84 15.53
CA LYS A 204 2.43 -4.85 14.45
C LYS A 204 2.71 -4.25 13.09
N SER A 205 2.42 -2.96 12.92
CA SER A 205 2.66 -2.22 11.70
C SER A 205 3.26 -0.85 11.99
N LYS A 206 4.02 -0.35 11.05
CA LYS A 206 4.62 0.99 11.06
C LYS A 206 4.14 1.77 9.84
N LEU A 207 3.92 3.05 10.03
CA LEU A 207 3.55 4.01 9.01
C LEU A 207 4.72 4.96 8.75
N VAL A 208 5.23 4.96 7.54
CA VAL A 208 6.18 5.95 7.05
C VAL A 208 5.41 7.03 6.33
N ILE A 209 5.54 8.27 6.81
CA ILE A 209 4.91 9.44 6.22
C ILE A 209 6.02 10.24 5.55
N CYS A 210 5.90 10.42 4.23
CA CYS A 210 6.87 11.13 3.42
C CYS A 210 6.25 12.40 2.81
N ARG A 211 7.06 13.45 2.70
CA ARG A 211 6.74 14.67 1.95
C ARG A 211 7.73 14.87 0.83
N LYS A 212 7.29 15.56 -0.23
CA LYS A 212 8.07 15.83 -1.43
C LYS A 212 9.29 16.70 -1.18
#